data_2202ae60fb0049eb2390f03f282f92d3
#
_entry.id   2202ae60fb0049eb2390f03f282f92d3
#
_cell.length_a   1.000
_cell.length_b   1.000
_cell.length_c   1.000
_cell.angle_alpha   90.00
_cell.angle_beta   90.00
_cell.angle_gamma   90.00
#
_symmetry.space_group_name_H-M   'P 1'
#
loop_
_entity.id
_entity.type
_entity.pdbx_description
1 polymer ?
#
loop_
_entity_poly.entity_id
_entity_poly.type
_entity_poly.pdbx_seq_one_letter_code
_entity_poly.pdbx_strand_id
1 'polypeptide(L)'
;LLKQRNAANTAWIVRGDLTSAFLQASDIAAGGSAGLLRADGDGSQLTGIFSSTVSAASKNLVGAYATASTVTYTADELVLKNSAGAAYVATNVSFTADIGTSGVNGLDAGSEASDTWYYVHAIYNGTSTNGLLSTSATAPTLPSGYTYSALIGVIRNDSSSDFISFLQNDRKISVLPQDVFSGVTGVTSFTSVSLSSHVPPIAKSCDGWFGHASIDVTSGVRVASDTAGLGAQALAAQSSGVVYDGYAIRMTFIDLKCPSQTIYWASVNDAAVTHAMAIVGYQI
;
A
#
# COMPACT_ATOMS: atom_id res chain seq x y z
N LEU A 1 -32.73 -41.90 24.49
CA LEU A 1 -33.96 -41.12 24.63
C LEU A 1 -33.95 -40.28 25.88
N LEU A 2 -33.95 -38.96 25.72
CA LEU A 2 -34.07 -38.02 26.82
C LEU A 2 -35.53 -38.03 27.28
N LYS A 3 -35.77 -38.36 28.55
CA LYS A 3 -37.11 -38.32 29.14
C LYS A 3 -37.17 -37.24 30.21
N GLN A 4 -38.25 -36.49 30.23
CA GLN A 4 -38.58 -35.48 31.22
C GLN A 4 -39.98 -35.76 31.78
N ARG A 5 -40.18 -35.51 33.11
CA ARG A 5 -41.54 -35.53 33.66
C ARG A 5 -42.36 -34.38 33.12
N ASN A 6 -43.66 -34.62 32.84
CA ASN A 6 -44.59 -33.54 32.47
C ASN A 6 -44.83 -32.58 33.63
N ALA A 7 -45.37 -31.40 33.38
CA ALA A 7 -45.62 -30.37 34.39
C ALA A 7 -46.46 -30.89 35.59
N ALA A 8 -47.34 -31.84 35.38
CA ALA A 8 -48.15 -32.46 36.46
C ALA A 8 -47.40 -33.58 37.19
N ASN A 9 -46.17 -33.93 36.82
CA ASN A 9 -45.37 -35.02 37.38
C ASN A 9 -46.02 -36.41 37.27
N THR A 10 -46.98 -36.60 36.40
CA THR A 10 -47.80 -37.82 36.28
C THR A 10 -47.29 -38.76 35.17
N ALA A 11 -46.54 -38.30 34.22
CA ALA A 11 -46.04 -39.12 33.12
C ALA A 11 -44.67 -38.70 32.64
N TRP A 12 -43.91 -39.65 32.05
CA TRP A 12 -42.66 -39.38 31.37
C TRP A 12 -42.94 -38.98 29.92
N ILE A 13 -42.39 -37.84 29.53
CA ILE A 13 -42.46 -37.39 28.13
C ILE A 13 -41.12 -37.67 27.47
N VAL A 14 -41.14 -38.26 26.31
CA VAL A 14 -39.93 -38.40 25.48
C VAL A 14 -39.65 -37.03 24.84
N ARG A 15 -38.49 -36.46 25.13
CA ARG A 15 -38.08 -35.15 24.60
C ARG A 15 -37.20 -35.22 23.37
N GLY A 16 -36.91 -36.39 22.88
CA GLY A 16 -36.12 -36.60 21.67
C GLY A 16 -35.12 -37.72 21.77
N ASP A 17 -34.64 -38.16 20.68
CA ASP A 17 -33.53 -39.08 20.54
C ASP A 17 -32.24 -38.31 20.42
N LEU A 18 -31.29 -38.58 21.29
CA LEU A 18 -29.96 -37.94 21.25
C LEU A 18 -29.15 -38.32 20.00
N THR A 19 -29.68 -39.22 19.17
CA THR A 19 -29.03 -39.64 17.93
C THR A 19 -29.44 -38.83 16.70
N SER A 20 -30.48 -37.98 16.80
CA SER A 20 -30.93 -37.14 15.69
C SER A 20 -31.21 -35.71 16.15
N ALA A 21 -30.23 -34.87 15.95
CA ALA A 21 -30.30 -33.44 16.05
C ALA A 21 -30.51 -32.85 17.45
N PHE A 22 -29.42 -32.40 18.03
CA PHE A 22 -29.43 -31.62 19.27
C PHE A 22 -30.21 -30.28 19.16
N LEU A 23 -30.42 -29.78 17.95
CA LEU A 23 -31.31 -28.66 17.63
C LEU A 23 -31.90 -28.87 16.23
N GLN A 24 -33.20 -28.80 16.14
CA GLN A 24 -33.86 -28.68 14.82
C GLN A 24 -33.91 -27.22 14.39
N ALA A 25 -34.00 -26.97 13.08
CA ALA A 25 -34.14 -25.63 12.55
C ALA A 25 -35.35 -24.87 13.14
N SER A 26 -36.36 -25.61 13.65
CA SER A 26 -37.52 -25.08 14.38
C SER A 26 -37.21 -24.63 15.81
N ASP A 27 -36.09 -25.03 16.39
CA ASP A 27 -35.69 -24.68 17.74
C ASP A 27 -34.88 -23.34 17.78
N ILE A 28 -34.52 -22.84 16.59
CA ILE A 28 -33.91 -21.55 16.41
C ILE A 28 -34.99 -20.55 16.11
N ALA A 29 -35.37 -19.75 17.10
CA ALA A 29 -36.38 -18.70 16.94
C ALA A 29 -36.06 -17.82 15.73
N ALA A 30 -36.98 -17.65 14.81
CA ALA A 30 -36.86 -16.71 13.71
C ALA A 30 -36.61 -15.30 14.26
N GLY A 31 -35.39 -14.79 14.11
CA GLY A 31 -34.99 -13.47 14.57
C GLY A 31 -33.86 -13.45 15.61
N GLY A 32 -33.38 -14.58 16.08
CA GLY A 32 -32.20 -14.63 16.96
C GLY A 32 -30.89 -14.61 16.18
N SER A 33 -30.04 -13.62 16.43
CA SER A 33 -28.70 -13.44 15.80
C SER A 33 -27.65 -14.44 16.25
N ALA A 34 -28.04 -15.56 16.84
CA ALA A 34 -27.13 -16.61 17.29
C ALA A 34 -27.09 -17.75 16.25
N GLY A 35 -26.32 -17.57 15.21
CA GLY A 35 -25.98 -18.63 14.28
C GLY A 35 -25.16 -19.71 14.98
N LEU A 36 -25.79 -20.85 15.30
CA LEU A 36 -25.06 -22.06 15.69
C LEU A 36 -24.42 -22.65 14.43
N LEU A 37 -23.12 -22.91 14.51
CA LEU A 37 -22.41 -23.67 13.49
C LEU A 37 -23.10 -25.04 13.33
N ARG A 38 -23.41 -25.44 12.12
CA ARG A 38 -23.90 -26.78 11.83
C ARG A 38 -22.83 -27.82 12.19
N ALA A 39 -23.26 -29.01 12.58
CA ALA A 39 -22.36 -30.11 12.92
C ALA A 39 -21.47 -30.57 11.73
N ASP A 40 -21.82 -30.20 10.49
CA ASP A 40 -21.05 -30.46 9.27
C ASP A 40 -19.87 -29.45 9.05
N GLY A 41 -19.77 -28.44 9.90
CA GLY A 41 -18.74 -27.39 9.76
C GLY A 41 -18.99 -26.41 8.63
N ASP A 42 -20.12 -26.49 7.91
CA ASP A 42 -20.47 -25.53 6.86
C ASP A 42 -20.91 -24.19 7.44
N GLY A 43 -20.00 -23.22 7.41
CA GLY A 43 -20.26 -21.84 7.80
C GLY A 43 -20.88 -20.97 6.69
N SER A 44 -21.31 -21.53 5.56
CA SER A 44 -21.78 -20.75 4.39
C SER A 44 -22.98 -19.85 4.67
N GLN A 45 -23.77 -20.19 5.71
CA GLN A 45 -24.95 -19.42 6.15
C GLN A 45 -24.63 -18.39 7.25
N LEU A 46 -23.39 -18.33 7.70
CA LEU A 46 -22.96 -17.36 8.70
C LEU A 46 -22.73 -16.01 8.02
N THR A 47 -23.72 -15.14 8.07
CA THR A 47 -23.58 -13.75 7.58
C THR A 47 -23.22 -12.82 8.73
N GLY A 48 -22.32 -11.87 8.46
CA GLY A 48 -21.96 -10.84 9.44
C GLY A 48 -20.83 -11.19 10.43
N ILE A 49 -20.18 -12.36 10.28
CA ILE A 49 -19.07 -12.76 11.19
C ILE A 49 -17.72 -12.16 10.79
N PHE A 50 -17.61 -11.62 9.60
CA PHE A 50 -16.36 -11.15 9.06
C PHE A 50 -16.30 -9.64 9.02
N SER A 51 -15.99 -9.07 10.13
CA SER A 51 -15.21 -7.84 10.11
C SER A 51 -13.74 -8.22 10.01
N SER A 52 -13.26 -8.62 8.84
CA SER A 52 -11.82 -8.60 8.63
C SER A 52 -11.37 -7.16 8.79
N THR A 53 -10.61 -6.88 9.84
CA THR A 53 -10.01 -5.56 10.09
C THR A 53 -8.94 -5.22 9.06
N VAL A 54 -8.48 -6.23 8.30
CA VAL A 54 -7.41 -6.08 7.31
C VAL A 54 -8.00 -5.71 5.97
N SER A 55 -7.67 -4.52 5.47
CA SER A 55 -7.94 -4.08 4.11
C SER A 55 -6.64 -4.13 3.30
N ALA A 56 -6.73 -4.51 2.03
CA ALA A 56 -5.61 -4.58 1.08
C ALA A 56 -4.44 -5.47 1.55
N ALA A 57 -4.75 -6.52 2.36
CA ALA A 57 -3.79 -7.61 2.54
C ALA A 57 -3.60 -8.31 1.20
N SER A 58 -2.35 -8.60 0.86
CA SER A 58 -1.96 -9.22 -0.40
C SER A 58 -0.99 -10.37 -0.15
N LYS A 59 -0.98 -11.29 -1.09
CA LYS A 59 0.03 -12.34 -1.19
C LYS A 59 0.66 -12.27 -2.57
N ASN A 60 1.98 -12.08 -2.60
CA ASN A 60 2.77 -11.98 -3.82
C ASN A 60 2.24 -10.88 -4.78
N LEU A 61 1.88 -9.71 -4.23
CA LEU A 61 1.49 -8.56 -5.05
C LEU A 61 2.71 -8.01 -5.79
N VAL A 62 2.61 -7.97 -7.10
CA VAL A 62 3.61 -7.36 -7.99
C VAL A 62 2.91 -6.32 -8.88
N GLY A 63 3.49 -5.12 -8.93
CA GLY A 63 3.12 -4.07 -9.87
C GLY A 63 4.31 -3.68 -10.73
N ALA A 64 4.09 -3.41 -12.00
CA ALA A 64 5.15 -3.03 -12.92
C ALA A 64 4.69 -2.00 -13.95
N TYR A 65 5.59 -1.10 -14.29
CA TYR A 65 5.49 -0.29 -15.49
C TYR A 65 5.48 -1.17 -16.74
N ALA A 66 4.54 -0.96 -17.63
CA ALA A 66 4.48 -1.65 -18.92
C ALA A 66 4.78 -0.71 -20.10
N THR A 67 4.14 0.47 -20.12
CA THR A 67 4.40 1.53 -21.10
C THR A 67 4.21 2.91 -20.44
N ALA A 68 4.45 3.99 -21.19
CA ALA A 68 4.19 5.36 -20.73
C ALA A 68 2.77 5.61 -20.20
N SER A 69 1.77 4.83 -20.65
CA SER A 69 0.37 4.96 -20.26
C SER A 69 -0.21 3.76 -19.55
N THR A 70 0.52 2.63 -19.45
CA THR A 70 -0.03 1.37 -18.93
C THR A 70 0.83 0.76 -17.83
N VAL A 71 0.16 0.14 -16.85
CA VAL A 71 0.76 -0.60 -15.74
C VAL A 71 0.10 -1.96 -15.58
N THR A 72 0.86 -2.96 -15.13
CA THR A 72 0.36 -4.31 -14.86
C THR A 72 0.43 -4.62 -13.38
N TYR A 73 -0.55 -5.35 -12.89
CA TYR A 73 -0.58 -5.84 -11.51
C TYR A 73 -1.00 -7.31 -11.47
N THR A 74 -0.32 -8.07 -10.64
CA THR A 74 -0.63 -9.47 -10.33
C THR A 74 -0.57 -9.73 -8.83
N ALA A 75 -1.38 -10.65 -8.34
CA ALA A 75 -1.28 -11.16 -6.97
C ALA A 75 -1.89 -12.57 -6.89
N ASP A 76 -1.35 -13.43 -6.01
CA ASP A 76 -1.97 -14.73 -5.73
C ASP A 76 -3.30 -14.53 -5.00
N GLU A 77 -3.31 -13.63 -4.00
CA GLU A 77 -4.50 -13.28 -3.23
C GLU A 77 -4.51 -11.79 -2.91
N LEU A 78 -5.71 -11.21 -2.86
CA LEU A 78 -5.93 -9.80 -2.50
C LEU A 78 -7.26 -9.63 -1.79
N VAL A 79 -7.26 -8.96 -0.64
CA VAL A 79 -8.47 -8.66 0.14
C VAL A 79 -9.05 -7.31 -0.26
N LEU A 80 -10.25 -7.31 -0.84
CA LEU A 80 -11.01 -6.12 -1.17
C LEU A 80 -12.16 -5.93 -0.16
N LYS A 81 -12.62 -4.69 0.00
CA LYS A 81 -13.76 -4.35 0.86
C LYS A 81 -14.79 -3.49 0.14
N ASN A 82 -16.05 -3.66 0.52
CA ASN A 82 -17.12 -2.75 0.11
C ASN A 82 -17.36 -1.65 1.16
N SER A 83 -18.26 -0.72 0.87
CA SER A 83 -18.62 0.39 1.77
C SER A 83 -19.26 -0.05 3.09
N ALA A 84 -19.83 -1.25 3.14
CA ALA A 84 -20.37 -1.85 4.36
C ALA A 84 -19.31 -2.59 5.20
N GLY A 85 -18.04 -2.64 4.72
CA GLY A 85 -16.94 -3.33 5.40
C GLY A 85 -16.87 -4.84 5.13
N ALA A 86 -17.77 -5.40 4.31
CA ALA A 86 -17.67 -6.79 3.91
C ALA A 86 -16.43 -7.02 3.05
N ALA A 87 -15.73 -8.12 3.30
CA ALA A 87 -14.51 -8.48 2.59
C ALA A 87 -14.77 -9.51 1.48
N TYR A 88 -14.00 -9.39 0.41
CA TYR A 88 -13.88 -10.39 -0.64
C TYR A 88 -12.39 -10.72 -0.84
N VAL A 89 -12.05 -11.99 -0.96
CA VAL A 89 -10.70 -12.45 -1.26
C VAL A 89 -10.64 -12.82 -2.74
N ALA A 90 -10.00 -11.98 -3.54
CA ALA A 90 -9.70 -12.26 -4.92
C ALA A 90 -8.47 -13.16 -5.01
N THR A 91 -8.51 -14.17 -5.88
CA THR A 91 -7.39 -15.09 -6.15
C THR A 91 -6.97 -14.99 -7.61
N ASN A 92 -5.68 -15.25 -7.88
CA ASN A 92 -5.10 -15.19 -9.23
C ASN A 92 -5.41 -13.85 -9.92
N VAL A 93 -5.21 -12.76 -9.18
CA VAL A 93 -5.45 -11.40 -9.70
C VAL A 93 -4.44 -11.09 -10.80
N SER A 94 -4.93 -10.61 -11.94
CA SER A 94 -4.10 -10.12 -13.05
C SER A 94 -4.89 -9.11 -13.87
N PHE A 95 -4.34 -7.90 -14.03
CA PHE A 95 -4.92 -6.87 -14.90
C PHE A 95 -3.86 -5.90 -15.41
N THR A 96 -4.20 -5.21 -16.48
CA THR A 96 -3.48 -4.04 -16.99
C THR A 96 -4.40 -2.83 -16.89
N ALA A 97 -3.90 -1.73 -16.34
CA ALA A 97 -4.62 -0.45 -16.30
C ALA A 97 -3.96 0.54 -17.28
N ASP A 98 -4.78 1.26 -18.03
CA ASP A 98 -4.38 2.24 -19.05
C ASP A 98 -4.99 3.60 -18.70
N ILE A 99 -4.14 4.60 -18.42
CA ILE A 99 -4.57 5.96 -18.03
C ILE A 99 -5.33 6.67 -19.16
N GLY A 100 -5.09 6.30 -20.41
CA GLY A 100 -5.77 6.87 -21.58
C GLY A 100 -7.21 6.38 -21.75
N THR A 101 -7.67 5.43 -20.94
CA THR A 101 -9.04 4.91 -20.96
C THR A 101 -9.83 5.33 -19.73
N SER A 102 -11.15 5.32 -19.79
CA SER A 102 -12.03 5.67 -18.67
C SER A 102 -12.75 4.43 -18.12
N GLY A 103 -12.94 4.38 -16.80
CA GLY A 103 -13.67 3.33 -16.13
C GLY A 103 -12.82 2.09 -15.85
N VAL A 104 -13.38 0.90 -16.06
CA VAL A 104 -12.72 -0.38 -15.75
C VAL A 104 -11.38 -0.51 -16.48
N ASN A 105 -10.32 -0.81 -15.73
CA ASN A 105 -8.94 -0.84 -16.19
C ASN A 105 -8.43 0.50 -16.75
N GLY A 106 -9.02 1.60 -16.33
CA GLY A 106 -8.67 2.96 -16.74
C GLY A 106 -8.82 3.95 -15.60
N LEU A 107 -8.95 5.24 -15.96
CA LEU A 107 -9.13 6.33 -15.00
C LEU A 107 -10.59 6.38 -14.53
N ASP A 108 -10.79 6.53 -13.25
CA ASP A 108 -12.11 6.53 -12.62
C ASP A 108 -12.96 7.76 -12.98
N ALA A 109 -12.33 8.93 -13.06
CA ALA A 109 -12.97 10.19 -13.40
C ALA A 109 -11.96 11.21 -13.92
N GLY A 110 -12.44 12.18 -14.72
CA GLY A 110 -11.61 13.24 -15.27
C GLY A 110 -10.79 12.82 -16.48
N SER A 111 -9.65 13.43 -16.65
CA SER A 111 -8.67 13.15 -17.69
C SER A 111 -7.26 13.06 -17.10
N GLU A 112 -6.38 12.40 -17.81
CA GLU A 112 -4.97 12.36 -17.47
C GLU A 112 -4.37 13.76 -17.31
N ALA A 113 -3.47 13.90 -16.33
CA ALA A 113 -2.76 15.13 -16.04
C ALA A 113 -1.27 14.86 -15.79
N SER A 114 -0.41 15.76 -16.25
CA SER A 114 1.02 15.72 -15.97
C SER A 114 1.30 15.98 -14.48
N ASP A 115 2.47 15.57 -14.03
CA ASP A 115 2.97 15.79 -12.65
C ASP A 115 2.02 15.31 -11.55
N THR A 116 1.19 14.30 -11.84
CA THR A 116 0.08 13.86 -10.98
C THR A 116 0.32 12.45 -10.44
N TRP A 117 -0.02 12.26 -9.16
CA TRP A 117 -0.05 10.95 -8.51
C TRP A 117 -1.38 10.26 -8.79
N TYR A 118 -1.33 9.03 -9.29
CA TYR A 118 -2.48 8.16 -9.50
C TYR A 118 -2.39 6.96 -8.58
N TYR A 119 -3.49 6.68 -7.88
CA TYR A 119 -3.65 5.55 -6.99
C TYR A 119 -4.27 4.37 -7.73
N VAL A 120 -3.64 3.22 -7.63
CA VAL A 120 -4.10 1.99 -8.29
C VAL A 120 -4.96 1.21 -7.31
N HIS A 121 -6.20 1.03 -7.69
CA HIS A 121 -7.16 0.22 -6.96
C HIS A 121 -7.45 -1.07 -7.72
N ALA A 122 -7.48 -2.20 -7.00
CA ALA A 122 -8.16 -3.39 -7.50
C ALA A 122 -9.66 -3.25 -7.17
N ILE A 123 -10.52 -3.56 -8.12
CA ILE A 123 -11.98 -3.46 -8.00
C ILE A 123 -12.66 -4.78 -8.37
N TYR A 124 -13.82 -5.10 -7.74
CA TYR A 124 -14.55 -6.34 -7.99
C TYR A 124 -16.06 -6.11 -8.08
N ASN A 125 -16.71 -6.79 -9.04
CA ASN A 125 -18.12 -6.63 -9.39
C ASN A 125 -19.00 -7.84 -9.07
N GLY A 126 -18.48 -8.83 -8.30
CA GLY A 126 -19.16 -10.09 -8.05
C GLY A 126 -18.73 -11.23 -8.98
N THR A 127 -18.00 -10.92 -10.07
CA THR A 127 -17.60 -11.92 -11.08
C THR A 127 -16.11 -11.80 -11.43
N SER A 128 -15.60 -10.58 -11.65
CA SER A 128 -14.22 -10.34 -12.10
C SER A 128 -13.52 -9.26 -11.27
N THR A 129 -12.23 -9.43 -11.07
CA THR A 129 -11.32 -8.44 -10.48
C THR A 129 -10.60 -7.71 -11.58
N ASN A 130 -10.60 -6.38 -11.51
CA ASN A 130 -9.99 -5.48 -12.50
C ASN A 130 -9.25 -4.34 -11.81
N GLY A 131 -8.52 -3.53 -12.56
CA GLY A 131 -7.86 -2.31 -12.11
C GLY A 131 -8.74 -1.07 -12.22
N LEU A 132 -8.35 -0.03 -11.47
CA LEU A 132 -8.89 1.31 -11.60
C LEU A 132 -7.81 2.31 -11.15
N LEU A 133 -7.58 3.32 -11.96
CA LEU A 133 -6.71 4.45 -11.63
C LEU A 133 -7.56 5.59 -11.07
N SER A 134 -7.10 6.24 -10.02
CA SER A 134 -7.81 7.36 -9.40
C SER A 134 -6.84 8.39 -8.85
N THR A 135 -7.23 9.65 -8.81
CA THR A 135 -6.52 10.69 -8.06
C THR A 135 -6.79 10.64 -6.55
N SER A 136 -7.73 9.77 -6.13
CA SER A 136 -8.07 9.56 -4.71
C SER A 136 -7.51 8.25 -4.17
N ALA A 137 -6.77 8.32 -3.07
CA ALA A 137 -6.27 7.13 -2.37
C ALA A 137 -7.36 6.36 -1.62
N THR A 138 -8.46 7.03 -1.24
CA THR A 138 -9.44 6.48 -0.28
C THR A 138 -10.85 6.36 -0.84
N ALA A 139 -11.20 7.15 -1.85
CA ALA A 139 -12.56 7.26 -2.38
C ALA A 139 -12.55 7.30 -3.92
N PRO A 140 -12.10 6.22 -4.61
CA PRO A 140 -12.19 6.16 -6.07
C PRO A 140 -13.67 6.12 -6.51
N THR A 141 -13.97 6.71 -7.66
CA THR A 141 -15.29 6.61 -8.28
C THR A 141 -15.43 5.24 -8.96
N LEU A 142 -16.10 4.31 -8.29
CA LEU A 142 -16.24 2.95 -8.83
C LEU A 142 -17.13 2.93 -10.06
N PRO A 143 -16.74 2.21 -11.14
CA PRO A 143 -17.60 1.97 -12.30
C PRO A 143 -18.87 1.22 -11.91
N SER A 144 -19.93 1.37 -12.72
CA SER A 144 -21.22 0.69 -12.48
C SER A 144 -21.05 -0.83 -12.30
N GLY A 145 -21.69 -1.37 -11.27
CA GLY A 145 -21.62 -2.81 -10.92
C GLY A 145 -20.42 -3.19 -10.03
N TYR A 146 -19.42 -2.34 -9.86
CA TYR A 146 -18.30 -2.58 -8.94
C TYR A 146 -18.63 -2.05 -7.56
N THR A 147 -18.48 -2.88 -6.53
CA THR A 147 -18.84 -2.54 -5.15
C THR A 147 -17.71 -2.78 -4.16
N TYR A 148 -16.67 -3.53 -4.52
CA TYR A 148 -15.50 -3.79 -3.70
C TYR A 148 -14.28 -3.10 -4.29
N SER A 149 -13.41 -2.59 -3.43
CA SER A 149 -12.14 -2.00 -3.83
C SER A 149 -11.04 -2.20 -2.78
N ALA A 150 -9.79 -2.13 -3.23
CA ALA A 150 -8.61 -2.08 -2.38
C ALA A 150 -7.53 -1.21 -3.05
N LEU A 151 -6.94 -0.29 -2.31
CA LEU A 151 -5.74 0.44 -2.75
C LEU A 151 -4.55 -0.50 -2.72
N ILE A 152 -3.92 -0.74 -3.87
CA ILE A 152 -2.80 -1.68 -4.01
C ILE A 152 -1.49 -1.04 -4.44
N GLY A 153 -1.53 0.12 -5.09
CA GLY A 153 -0.34 0.80 -5.59
C GLY A 153 -0.55 2.28 -5.78
N VAL A 154 0.53 2.97 -6.13
CA VAL A 154 0.52 4.38 -6.50
C VAL A 154 1.64 4.62 -7.49
N ILE A 155 1.36 5.39 -8.53
CA ILE A 155 2.24 5.71 -9.62
C ILE A 155 2.18 7.21 -9.90
N ARG A 156 3.18 7.75 -10.58
CA ARG A 156 3.22 9.17 -10.93
C ARG A 156 3.39 9.35 -12.43
N ASN A 157 2.62 10.27 -13.00
CA ASN A 157 2.96 10.86 -14.29
C ASN A 157 4.04 11.93 -14.14
N ASP A 158 4.95 11.98 -15.09
CA ASP A 158 5.93 13.06 -15.20
C ASP A 158 5.34 14.31 -15.89
N SER A 159 6.18 15.28 -16.19
CA SER A 159 5.78 16.52 -16.88
C SER A 159 5.29 16.31 -18.31
N SER A 160 5.59 15.16 -18.91
CA SER A 160 5.16 14.78 -20.27
C SER A 160 3.87 13.97 -20.27
N SER A 161 3.27 13.72 -19.08
CA SER A 161 2.15 12.81 -18.85
C SER A 161 2.50 11.33 -19.09
N ASP A 162 3.77 10.95 -18.95
CA ASP A 162 4.21 9.58 -19.04
C ASP A 162 4.37 8.99 -17.63
N PHE A 163 3.95 7.75 -17.42
CA PHE A 163 4.21 7.05 -16.16
C PHE A 163 5.70 6.88 -15.92
N ILE A 164 6.17 7.28 -14.74
CA ILE A 164 7.53 7.00 -14.29
C ILE A 164 7.71 5.50 -14.14
N SER A 165 8.78 4.94 -14.74
CA SER A 165 9.10 3.51 -14.63
C SER A 165 9.25 3.07 -13.19
N PHE A 166 8.58 1.99 -12.81
CA PHE A 166 8.61 1.43 -11.47
C PHE A 166 8.50 -0.09 -11.46
N LEU A 167 8.90 -0.66 -10.34
CA LEU A 167 8.61 -2.04 -9.95
C LEU A 167 8.14 -2.05 -8.50
N GLN A 168 7.01 -2.70 -8.26
CA GLN A 168 6.43 -2.85 -6.94
C GLN A 168 6.41 -4.31 -6.49
N ASN A 169 6.83 -4.54 -5.24
CA ASN A 169 6.64 -5.80 -4.53
C ASN A 169 5.92 -5.49 -3.21
N ASP A 170 4.72 -5.99 -3.05
CA ASP A 170 3.81 -5.69 -1.95
C ASP A 170 3.64 -4.16 -1.76
N ARG A 171 4.18 -3.59 -0.68
CA ARG A 171 4.10 -2.16 -0.38
C ARG A 171 5.34 -1.37 -0.75
N LYS A 172 6.39 -2.05 -1.23
CA LYS A 172 7.65 -1.41 -1.61
C LYS A 172 7.70 -1.15 -3.11
N ILE A 173 7.93 0.09 -3.48
CA ILE A 173 7.98 0.57 -4.86
C ILE A 173 9.39 1.09 -5.13
N SER A 174 10.03 0.54 -6.14
CA SER A 174 11.32 1.01 -6.65
C SER A 174 11.08 1.80 -7.93
N VAL A 175 11.77 2.93 -8.08
CA VAL A 175 11.71 3.80 -9.26
C VAL A 175 13.11 4.05 -9.80
N LEU A 176 13.21 4.49 -11.04
CA LEU A 176 14.47 5.06 -11.54
C LEU A 176 14.86 6.25 -10.65
N PRO A 177 16.18 6.50 -10.44
CA PRO A 177 16.63 7.61 -9.61
C PRO A 177 15.96 8.92 -10.04
N GLN A 178 15.29 9.57 -9.08
CA GLN A 178 14.61 10.85 -9.25
C GLN A 178 15.41 11.90 -8.49
N ASP A 179 16.07 12.78 -9.21
CA ASP A 179 16.92 13.83 -8.62
C ASP A 179 16.07 14.82 -7.82
N VAL A 180 16.37 14.95 -6.54
CA VAL A 180 15.74 15.92 -5.64
C VAL A 180 16.47 17.26 -5.72
N PHE A 181 17.78 17.20 -5.70
CA PHE A 181 18.67 18.34 -5.96
C PHE A 181 20.07 17.86 -6.38
N SER A 182 20.81 18.77 -7.04
CA SER A 182 22.19 18.55 -7.46
C SER A 182 22.99 19.88 -7.35
N GLY A 183 24.26 19.79 -6.99
CA GLY A 183 25.14 20.94 -6.90
C GLY A 183 24.83 21.92 -5.75
N VAL A 184 24.09 21.48 -4.72
CA VAL A 184 23.70 22.30 -3.57
C VAL A 184 24.85 22.34 -2.54
N THR A 185 25.21 23.55 -2.05
CA THR A 185 26.17 23.69 -0.97
C THR A 185 25.66 23.14 0.34
N GLY A 186 26.59 22.64 1.17
CA GLY A 186 26.28 22.03 2.46
C GLY A 186 25.57 22.96 3.44
N VAL A 187 24.77 22.40 4.31
CA VAL A 187 24.06 23.06 5.42
C VAL A 187 24.42 22.39 6.73
N THR A 188 24.76 23.19 7.75
CA THR A 188 25.28 22.66 9.03
C THR A 188 24.18 22.21 10.01
N SER A 189 22.96 22.61 9.78
CA SER A 189 21.77 22.18 10.58
C SER A 189 20.76 21.44 9.70
N PHE A 190 19.98 20.57 10.29
CA PHE A 190 18.93 19.87 9.57
C PHE A 190 17.97 20.83 8.88
N THR A 191 18.03 20.84 7.56
CA THR A 191 17.21 21.66 6.67
C THR A 191 16.23 20.78 5.93
N SER A 192 14.98 21.22 5.86
CA SER A 192 13.91 20.48 5.21
C SER A 192 14.06 20.40 3.70
N VAL A 193 13.68 19.26 3.16
CA VAL A 193 13.56 19.01 1.71
C VAL A 193 12.20 18.43 1.42
N SER A 194 11.46 19.08 0.53
CA SER A 194 10.19 18.54 0.03
C SER A 194 10.43 17.43 -0.98
N LEU A 195 9.74 16.32 -0.80
CA LEU A 195 9.74 15.17 -1.70
C LEU A 195 8.40 15.02 -2.45
N SER A 196 7.56 16.05 -2.52
CA SER A 196 6.19 15.96 -3.06
C SER A 196 6.13 15.48 -4.51
N SER A 197 7.19 15.73 -5.29
CA SER A 197 7.34 15.24 -6.65
C SER A 197 8.01 13.86 -6.75
N HIS A 198 8.49 13.29 -5.63
CA HIS A 198 9.34 12.10 -5.64
C HIS A 198 8.74 10.93 -4.85
N VAL A 199 7.87 11.22 -3.87
CA VAL A 199 7.13 10.22 -3.10
C VAL A 199 5.66 10.62 -3.00
N PRO A 200 4.72 9.67 -3.00
CA PRO A 200 3.29 9.99 -2.92
C PRO A 200 2.90 10.48 -1.51
N PRO A 201 1.78 11.23 -1.38
CA PRO A 201 1.29 11.70 -0.08
C PRO A 201 1.07 10.60 0.96
N ILE A 202 0.83 9.36 0.53
CA ILE A 202 0.61 8.20 1.40
C ILE A 202 1.90 7.46 1.78
N ALA A 203 3.05 7.89 1.27
CA ALA A 203 4.33 7.24 1.58
C ALA A 203 4.62 7.28 3.08
N LYS A 204 5.09 6.15 3.60
CA LYS A 204 5.52 5.98 5.00
C LYS A 204 7.00 6.24 5.16
N SER A 205 7.77 5.84 4.15
CA SER A 205 9.22 6.00 4.11
C SER A 205 9.71 6.05 2.68
N CYS A 206 10.96 6.50 2.52
CA CYS A 206 11.63 6.54 1.24
C CYS A 206 13.04 5.94 1.33
N ASP A 207 13.51 5.47 0.18
CA ASP A 207 14.86 5.02 -0.07
C ASP A 207 15.52 5.99 -1.06
N GLY A 208 16.79 6.25 -0.88
CA GLY A 208 17.50 7.15 -1.77
C GLY A 208 19.01 7.03 -1.66
N TRP A 209 19.69 7.90 -2.38
CA TRP A 209 21.13 8.08 -2.22
C TRP A 209 21.47 9.55 -2.07
N PHE A 210 22.60 9.76 -1.43
CA PHE A 210 23.21 11.05 -1.26
C PHE A 210 24.61 11.05 -1.88
N GLY A 211 24.92 12.05 -2.67
CA GLY A 211 26.23 12.26 -3.31
C GLY A 211 26.97 13.43 -2.70
N HIS A 212 28.29 13.33 -2.64
CA HIS A 212 29.20 14.33 -2.10
C HIS A 212 30.37 14.53 -3.07
N ALA A 213 30.66 15.78 -3.44
CA ALA A 213 31.56 16.09 -4.53
C ALA A 213 33.06 16.29 -4.13
N SER A 214 33.40 16.33 -2.84
CA SER A 214 34.79 16.55 -2.41
C SER A 214 35.58 15.24 -2.29
N ILE A 215 36.87 15.33 -2.66
CA ILE A 215 37.84 14.22 -2.55
C ILE A 215 38.84 14.41 -1.40
N ASP A 216 38.90 15.60 -0.77
CA ASP A 216 40.03 15.97 0.08
C ASP A 216 39.66 16.18 1.56
N VAL A 217 38.44 15.98 1.98
CA VAL A 217 38.00 16.26 3.35
C VAL A 217 37.21 15.14 3.97
N THR A 218 37.37 14.95 5.27
CA THR A 218 36.47 14.16 6.06
C THR A 218 35.16 14.91 6.19
N SER A 219 34.24 14.64 5.32
CA SER A 219 32.91 15.23 5.35
C SER A 219 31.87 14.12 5.47
N GLY A 220 30.69 14.50 5.86
CA GLY A 220 29.57 13.57 5.99
C GLY A 220 28.27 14.28 5.71
N VAL A 221 27.26 13.47 5.47
CA VAL A 221 25.89 13.92 5.37
C VAL A 221 25.04 13.14 6.35
N ARG A 222 24.07 13.79 6.92
CA ARG A 222 23.01 13.14 7.72
C ARG A 222 21.67 13.44 7.08
N VAL A 223 20.84 12.41 6.98
CA VAL A 223 19.43 12.55 6.62
C VAL A 223 18.58 12.11 7.80
N ALA A 224 17.46 12.78 8.04
CA ALA A 224 16.60 12.55 9.18
C ALA A 224 15.12 12.79 8.83
N SER A 225 14.23 12.35 9.69
CA SER A 225 12.78 12.54 9.55
C SER A 225 12.29 13.88 10.10
N ASP A 226 13.10 14.60 10.89
CA ASP A 226 12.76 15.89 11.47
C ASP A 226 14.00 16.77 11.74
N THR A 227 13.77 17.98 12.24
CA THR A 227 14.83 18.95 12.60
C THR A 227 15.66 18.55 13.81
N ALA A 228 15.15 17.64 14.66
CA ALA A 228 15.87 17.13 15.82
C ALA A 228 16.78 15.95 15.47
N GLY A 229 16.69 15.41 14.24
CA GLY A 229 17.47 14.28 13.79
C GLY A 229 16.83 12.93 14.10
N LEU A 230 15.52 12.86 14.24
CA LEU A 230 14.84 11.59 14.48
C LEU A 230 15.09 10.60 13.33
N GLY A 231 15.55 9.39 13.68
CA GLY A 231 15.86 8.34 12.70
C GLY A 231 17.06 8.70 11.79
N ALA A 232 17.95 9.58 12.26
CA ALA A 232 19.06 10.05 11.44
C ALA A 232 19.94 8.90 10.95
N GLN A 233 20.17 8.88 9.65
CA GLN A 233 21.15 8.03 8.99
C GLN A 233 22.35 8.87 8.64
N ALA A 234 23.50 8.56 9.24
CA ALA A 234 24.73 9.27 9.03
C ALA A 234 25.56 8.59 7.95
N LEU A 235 26.01 9.39 7.03
CA LEU A 235 26.82 8.99 5.90
C LEU A 235 28.18 9.70 6.05
N ALA A 236 29.11 9.04 6.72
CA ALA A 236 30.47 9.54 6.86
C ALA A 236 31.32 9.02 5.72
N ALA A 237 32.10 9.90 5.11
CA ALA A 237 32.95 9.56 4.02
C ALA A 237 34.38 9.98 4.30
N GLN A 238 35.30 9.06 4.10
CA GLN A 238 36.71 9.38 3.95
C GLN A 238 37.05 9.15 2.47
N SER A 239 37.49 10.22 1.81
CA SER A 239 37.79 10.18 0.38
C SER A 239 38.95 9.25 0.08
N SER A 240 38.76 8.37 -0.91
CA SER A 240 39.83 7.55 -1.48
C SER A 240 40.41 8.09 -2.79
N GLY A 241 40.05 9.31 -3.18
CA GLY A 241 40.51 9.94 -4.41
C GLY A 241 39.83 9.44 -5.70
N VAL A 242 38.79 8.62 -5.59
CA VAL A 242 38.05 8.11 -6.76
C VAL A 242 36.71 8.82 -6.88
N VAL A 243 36.47 9.47 -8.01
CA VAL A 243 35.20 10.14 -8.34
C VAL A 243 34.37 9.19 -9.20
N TYR A 244 33.16 8.90 -8.77
CA TYR A 244 32.15 8.20 -9.56
C TYR A 244 31.05 9.17 -9.96
N ASP A 245 30.79 9.29 -11.27
CA ASP A 245 29.65 10.04 -11.80
C ASP A 245 29.60 11.52 -11.29
N GLY A 246 30.78 12.14 -11.16
CA GLY A 246 30.93 13.52 -10.67
C GLY A 246 30.87 13.68 -9.14
N TYR A 247 30.69 12.59 -8.38
CA TYR A 247 30.67 12.59 -6.91
C TYR A 247 31.78 11.68 -6.37
N ALA A 248 32.54 12.16 -5.41
CA ALA A 248 33.59 11.39 -4.75
C ALA A 248 33.02 10.20 -3.97
N ILE A 249 31.82 10.36 -3.44
CA ILE A 249 31.13 9.34 -2.65
C ILE A 249 29.64 9.42 -2.90
N ARG A 250 29.03 8.25 -3.10
CA ARG A 250 27.59 8.06 -3.17
C ARG A 250 27.18 7.06 -2.08
N MET A 251 26.23 7.45 -1.26
CA MET A 251 25.78 6.67 -0.10
C MET A 251 24.27 6.55 -0.12
N THR A 252 23.76 5.37 0.27
CA THR A 252 22.33 5.08 0.27
C THR A 252 21.74 5.25 1.66
N PHE A 253 20.50 5.75 1.73
CA PHE A 253 19.64 5.66 2.89
C PHE A 253 18.42 4.80 2.57
N ILE A 254 17.94 4.07 3.57
CA ILE A 254 16.88 3.09 3.39
C ILE A 254 15.84 3.26 4.50
N ASP A 255 14.56 3.12 4.12
CA ASP A 255 13.41 3.20 5.04
C ASP A 255 13.40 4.47 5.91
N LEU A 256 13.88 5.57 5.36
CA LEU A 256 13.81 6.85 6.06
C LEU A 256 12.35 7.34 6.09
N LYS A 257 11.80 7.56 7.29
CA LYS A 257 10.43 8.06 7.43
C LYS A 257 10.34 9.48 6.87
N CYS A 258 9.33 9.72 6.02
CA CYS A 258 9.13 10.97 5.30
C CYS A 258 7.71 11.55 5.57
N PRO A 259 7.40 11.94 6.81
CA PRO A 259 6.09 12.48 7.14
C PRO A 259 5.79 13.71 6.29
N SER A 260 4.56 13.76 5.75
CA SER A 260 4.12 14.84 4.86
C SER A 260 5.08 15.09 3.69
N GLN A 261 5.64 14.01 3.11
CA GLN A 261 6.58 14.09 1.98
C GLN A 261 7.80 14.99 2.26
N THR A 262 8.30 14.97 3.49
CA THR A 262 9.42 15.83 3.91
C THR A 262 10.48 15.01 4.63
N ILE A 263 11.74 15.26 4.29
CA ILE A 263 12.91 14.79 5.03
C ILE A 263 13.81 15.98 5.35
N TYR A 264 14.81 15.75 6.18
CA TYR A 264 15.78 16.78 6.58
C TYR A 264 17.19 16.26 6.33
N TRP A 265 18.09 17.17 5.97
CA TRP A 265 19.48 16.83 5.78
C TRP A 265 20.41 17.89 6.35
N ALA A 266 21.61 17.47 6.69
CA ALA A 266 22.68 18.35 7.12
C ALA A 266 24.03 17.78 6.65
N SER A 267 24.94 18.66 6.26
CA SER A 267 26.36 18.32 6.07
C SER A 267 27.12 18.36 7.38
N VAL A 268 28.14 17.53 7.48
CA VAL A 268 29.07 17.49 8.63
C VAL A 268 30.44 18.00 8.15
N ASN A 269 30.93 19.01 8.77
CA ASN A 269 32.26 19.59 8.57
C ASN A 269 32.55 20.32 7.26
N ASP A 270 31.57 20.52 6.37
CA ASP A 270 31.88 21.21 5.12
C ASP A 270 30.70 21.97 4.51
N ALA A 271 30.66 23.26 4.69
CA ALA A 271 29.71 24.17 4.04
C ALA A 271 30.11 24.52 2.59
N ALA A 272 31.34 24.18 2.15
CA ALA A 272 31.83 24.54 0.82
C ALA A 272 31.65 23.44 -0.25
N VAL A 273 31.28 22.24 0.17
CA VAL A 273 31.13 21.09 -0.72
C VAL A 273 29.74 21.02 -1.31
N THR A 274 29.64 20.64 -2.57
CA THR A 274 28.36 20.46 -3.23
C THR A 274 27.85 19.03 -3.05
N HIS A 275 26.55 18.93 -2.91
CA HIS A 275 25.80 17.70 -2.65
C HIS A 275 24.72 17.48 -3.70
N ALA A 276 24.36 16.22 -3.87
CA ALA A 276 23.19 15.80 -4.64
C ALA A 276 22.41 14.72 -3.89
N MET A 277 21.13 14.66 -4.14
CA MET A 277 20.24 13.65 -3.57
C MET A 277 19.26 13.18 -4.60
N ALA A 278 19.01 11.87 -4.63
CA ALA A 278 17.92 11.29 -5.41
C ALA A 278 17.14 10.24 -4.60
N ILE A 279 15.87 10.13 -4.91
CA ILE A 279 14.99 9.07 -4.43
C ILE A 279 15.01 7.91 -5.43
N VAL A 280 15.08 6.68 -4.93
CA VAL A 280 15.08 5.44 -5.74
C VAL A 280 13.92 4.51 -5.38
N GLY A 281 13.13 4.86 -4.38
CA GLY A 281 11.97 4.08 -3.97
C GLY A 281 11.26 4.64 -2.74
N TYR A 282 10.11 4.06 -2.45
CA TYR A 282 9.29 4.41 -1.28
C TYR A 282 8.43 3.23 -0.86
N GLN A 283 7.91 3.31 0.36
CA GLN A 283 6.94 2.33 0.92
C GLN A 283 5.62 3.03 1.25
N ILE A 284 4.50 2.40 0.86
CA ILE A 284 3.13 2.90 1.09
C ILE A 284 2.35 2.10 2.14
#